data_82ec600823cfc2b157440cad89f2c60d
#
_entry.id   82ec600823cfc2b157440cad89f2c60d
#
_cell.length_a   1.000
_cell.length_b   1.000
_cell.length_c   1.000
_cell.angle_alpha   90.00
_cell.angle_beta   90.00
_cell.angle_gamma   90.00
#
_symmetry.space_group_name_H-M   'P 1'
#
loop_
_entity.id
_entity.type
_entity.pdbx_description
1 polymer ?
#
loop_
_entity_poly.entity_id
_entity_poly.type
_entity_poly.pdbx_seq_one_letter_code
_entity_poly.pdbx_strand_id
1 'polypeptide(L)'
;LRCAYCLNVFAMDGNRACKHYTTTQLIEQLMPDNLYFLATRGGVTFGGGEPALQSAFIAQFRDLCPSAWTIHIETALNVPRHHIGQLLPAVQRFVVDIKDTNPDIYHRYTGRDNWQVLGNLSWLIEQGRADDILVRIPLIPNYNTPHDQARSIERLQAMGITHFDQFTYRLPDSSKQPVE
;
A
#
# COMPACT_ATOMS: atom_id res chain seq x y z
N LEU A 1 3.15 2.61 -10.38
CA LEU A 1 1.92 2.47 -11.14
C LEU A 1 1.44 3.83 -11.69
N ARG A 2 0.65 3.80 -12.77
CA ARG A 2 -0.06 4.98 -13.32
C ARG A 2 -1.55 4.64 -13.44
N CYS A 3 -2.17 4.39 -12.29
CA CYS A 3 -3.59 4.00 -12.25
C CYS A 3 -4.48 5.09 -12.84
N ALA A 4 -5.49 4.69 -13.64
CA ALA A 4 -6.40 5.61 -14.33
C ALA A 4 -7.17 6.54 -13.37
N TYR A 5 -7.50 6.06 -12.16
CA TYR A 5 -8.19 6.83 -11.12
C TYR A 5 -7.28 7.06 -9.90
N CYS A 6 -6.06 7.57 -10.14
CA CYS A 6 -5.13 7.87 -9.06
C CYS A 6 -5.60 9.09 -8.27
N LEU A 7 -5.81 8.94 -6.96
CA LEU A 7 -6.14 10.06 -6.06
C LEU A 7 -4.90 10.90 -5.73
N ASN A 8 -3.71 10.34 -5.86
CA ASN A 8 -2.44 10.98 -5.53
C ASN A 8 -1.68 11.41 -6.80
N VAL A 9 -2.38 11.96 -7.79
CA VAL A 9 -1.77 12.44 -9.06
C VAL A 9 -0.61 13.39 -8.78
N PHE A 10 -0.73 14.22 -7.75
CA PHE A 10 0.29 15.19 -7.34
C PHE A 10 1.60 14.56 -6.85
N ALA A 11 1.57 13.33 -6.37
CA ALA A 11 2.78 12.60 -5.97
C ALA A 11 3.59 12.11 -7.19
N MET A 12 3.00 12.13 -8.39
CA MET A 12 3.64 11.67 -9.62
C MET A 12 4.32 12.81 -10.40
N ASP A 13 3.83 14.03 -10.27
CA ASP A 13 4.24 15.14 -11.15
C ASP A 13 5.50 15.88 -10.69
N GLY A 14 6.00 15.62 -9.48
CA GLY A 14 7.23 16.25 -8.95
C GLY A 14 7.20 17.76 -8.79
N ASN A 15 6.11 18.42 -9.21
CA ASN A 15 5.99 19.87 -9.34
C ASN A 15 5.40 20.58 -8.11
N ARG A 16 4.95 19.83 -7.08
CA ARG A 16 4.51 20.45 -5.84
C ARG A 16 5.62 20.47 -4.80
N ALA A 17 5.68 21.56 -4.04
CA ALA A 17 6.54 21.66 -2.88
C ALA A 17 6.25 20.52 -1.90
N CYS A 18 7.10 19.51 -1.90
CA CYS A 18 7.06 18.41 -0.94
C CYS A 18 7.85 18.83 0.29
N LYS A 19 7.34 18.49 1.48
CA LYS A 19 8.14 18.58 2.69
C LYS A 19 9.07 17.38 2.74
N HIS A 20 10.34 17.65 3.00
CA HIS A 20 11.36 16.62 3.18
C HIS A 20 11.65 16.48 4.68
N TYR A 21 11.69 15.26 5.15
CA TYR A 21 12.02 14.95 6.54
C TYR A 21 13.15 13.93 6.58
N THR A 22 14.07 14.12 7.49
CA THR A 22 14.90 13.00 7.98
C THR A 22 14.05 12.09 8.87
N THR A 23 14.50 10.88 9.13
CA THR A 23 13.82 9.96 10.05
C THR A 23 13.65 10.55 11.46
N THR A 24 14.66 11.22 11.95
CA THR A 24 14.61 11.92 13.27
C THR A 24 13.57 13.02 13.28
N GLN A 25 13.58 13.89 12.27
CA GLN A 25 12.59 14.97 12.17
C GLN A 25 11.15 14.43 12.07
N LEU A 26 10.94 13.31 11.35
CA LEU A 26 9.62 12.71 11.28
C LEU A 26 9.18 12.13 12.63
N ILE A 27 10.09 11.48 13.37
CA ILE A 27 9.82 10.97 14.72
C ILE A 27 9.45 12.13 15.67
N GLU A 28 10.24 13.21 15.68
CA GLU A 28 9.95 14.40 16.48
C GLU A 28 8.56 14.99 16.16
N GLN A 29 8.18 15.01 14.89
CA GLN A 29 6.88 15.50 14.43
C GLN A 29 5.71 14.60 14.92
N LEU A 30 5.96 13.30 15.13
CA LEU A 30 4.96 12.32 15.58
C LEU A 30 4.96 12.10 17.10
N MET A 31 5.97 12.58 17.82
CA MET A 31 6.05 12.43 19.29
C MET A 31 4.84 12.97 20.06
N PRO A 32 4.17 14.06 19.66
CA PRO A 32 2.93 14.50 20.30
C PRO A 32 1.85 13.42 20.38
N ASP A 33 1.80 12.49 19.38
CA ASP A 33 0.82 11.41 19.32
C ASP A 33 1.26 10.14 20.08
N ASN A 34 2.44 10.14 20.70
CA ASN A 34 3.02 8.97 21.36
C ASN A 34 2.08 8.34 22.40
N LEU A 35 1.44 9.15 23.25
CA LEU A 35 0.51 8.64 24.26
C LEU A 35 -0.69 7.94 23.63
N TYR A 36 -1.19 8.47 22.52
CA TYR A 36 -2.27 7.85 21.76
C TYR A 36 -1.82 6.50 21.15
N PHE A 37 -0.63 6.43 20.55
CA PHE A 37 -0.08 5.19 20.01
C PHE A 37 0.10 4.13 21.11
N LEU A 38 0.60 4.51 22.27
CA LEU A 38 0.75 3.60 23.40
C LEU A 38 -0.61 3.08 23.91
N ALA A 39 -1.60 3.97 24.07
CA ALA A 39 -2.92 3.61 24.55
C ALA A 39 -3.70 2.69 23.59
N THR A 40 -3.54 2.90 22.28
CA THR A 40 -4.26 2.14 21.24
C THR A 40 -3.47 0.96 20.68
N ARG A 41 -2.22 0.76 21.08
CA ARG A 41 -1.24 -0.12 20.43
C ARG A 41 -1.12 0.20 18.92
N GLY A 42 -1.26 1.48 18.60
CA GLY A 42 -1.20 2.02 17.24
C GLY A 42 0.20 2.42 16.83
N GLY A 43 0.28 3.24 15.80
CA GLY A 43 1.55 3.73 15.25
C GLY A 43 1.39 4.42 13.92
N VAL A 44 2.29 4.14 12.99
CA VAL A 44 2.43 4.87 11.73
C VAL A 44 2.10 3.97 10.54
N THR A 45 1.29 4.49 9.61
CA THR A 45 1.08 3.87 8.31
C THR A 45 1.78 4.69 7.24
N PHE A 46 2.74 4.07 6.55
CA PHE A 46 3.36 4.66 5.37
C PHE A 46 2.52 4.37 4.14
N GLY A 47 2.08 5.41 3.46
CA GLY A 47 1.24 5.33 2.26
C GLY A 47 1.57 6.45 1.27
N GLY A 48 0.66 6.70 0.33
CA GLY A 48 0.76 7.81 -0.63
C GLY A 48 1.00 7.36 -2.06
N GLY A 49 2.19 7.60 -2.64
CA GLY A 49 2.59 7.08 -3.95
C GLY A 49 2.87 5.57 -3.89
N GLU A 50 4.15 5.20 -3.82
CA GLU A 50 4.57 3.82 -3.51
C GLU A 50 5.65 3.89 -2.40
N PRO A 51 5.23 3.73 -1.13
CA PRO A 51 6.15 3.90 0.00
C PRO A 51 7.24 2.84 0.06
N ALA A 52 7.03 1.66 -0.54
CA ALA A 52 8.06 0.63 -0.57
C ALA A 52 9.34 1.07 -1.30
N LEU A 53 9.26 2.05 -2.21
CA LEU A 53 10.44 2.67 -2.83
C LEU A 53 11.32 3.43 -1.82
N GLN A 54 10.77 3.76 -0.65
CA GLN A 54 11.49 4.39 0.46
C GLN A 54 11.82 3.38 1.57
N SER A 55 11.99 2.10 1.23
CA SER A 55 12.21 1.01 2.18
C SER A 55 13.36 1.25 3.16
N ALA A 56 14.47 1.83 2.68
CA ALA A 56 15.61 2.17 3.54
C ALA A 56 15.25 3.23 4.60
N PHE A 57 14.46 4.24 4.23
CA PHE A 57 13.97 5.26 5.15
C PHE A 57 13.03 4.63 6.20
N ILE A 58 12.11 3.76 5.78
CA ILE A 58 11.17 3.08 6.69
C ILE A 58 11.90 2.14 7.64
N ALA A 59 12.91 1.41 7.17
CA ALA A 59 13.75 0.58 8.01
C ALA A 59 14.50 1.42 9.07
N GLN A 60 15.15 2.50 8.66
CA GLN A 60 15.82 3.42 9.57
C GLN A 60 14.83 4.09 10.56
N PHE A 61 13.62 4.43 10.11
CA PHE A 61 12.58 4.95 10.99
C PHE A 61 12.22 3.92 12.08
N ARG A 62 12.10 2.62 11.72
CA ARG A 62 11.84 1.54 12.69
C ARG A 62 12.94 1.45 13.75
N ASP A 63 14.19 1.58 13.34
CA ASP A 63 15.35 1.47 14.25
C ASP A 63 15.39 2.62 15.28
N LEU A 64 14.85 3.78 14.93
CA LEU A 64 14.95 5.01 15.73
C LEU A 64 13.66 5.34 16.51
N CYS A 65 12.49 4.91 16.05
CA CYS A 65 11.23 5.22 16.71
C CYS A 65 11.01 4.35 17.95
N PRO A 66 10.12 4.74 18.89
CA PRO A 66 9.77 3.93 20.05
C PRO A 66 9.36 2.51 19.64
N SER A 67 9.89 1.50 20.32
CA SER A 67 9.64 0.09 19.99
C SER A 67 8.17 -0.32 20.10
N ALA A 68 7.40 0.38 20.92
CA ALA A 68 5.97 0.16 21.08
C ALA A 68 5.10 0.65 19.91
N TRP A 69 5.67 1.46 18.99
CA TRP A 69 4.92 1.91 17.83
C TRP A 69 4.82 0.78 16.81
N THR A 70 3.63 0.57 16.26
CA THR A 70 3.45 -0.33 15.12
C THR A 70 3.71 0.41 13.80
N ILE A 71 4.28 -0.30 12.82
CA ILE A 71 4.50 0.25 11.49
C ILE A 71 3.73 -0.58 10.48
N HIS A 72 2.87 0.08 9.74
CA HIS A 72 2.11 -0.49 8.63
C HIS A 72 2.55 0.17 7.32
N ILE A 73 2.35 -0.53 6.21
CA ILE A 73 2.60 0.01 4.87
C ILE A 73 1.40 -0.26 3.96
N GLU A 74 0.98 0.76 3.21
CA GLU A 74 0.03 0.62 2.11
C GLU A 74 0.78 0.62 0.78
N THR A 75 0.84 -0.52 0.11
CA THR A 75 1.67 -0.73 -1.08
C THR A 75 0.92 -1.49 -2.17
N ALA A 76 1.26 -1.21 -3.42
CA ALA A 76 0.83 -2.03 -4.54
C ALA A 76 1.76 -3.23 -4.80
N LEU A 77 2.84 -3.41 -4.04
CA LEU A 77 3.88 -4.43 -4.23
C LEU A 77 4.53 -4.45 -5.63
N ASN A 78 4.29 -3.45 -6.47
CA ASN A 78 4.88 -3.38 -7.81
C ASN A 78 6.26 -2.68 -7.76
N VAL A 79 7.16 -3.25 -6.99
CA VAL A 79 8.52 -2.77 -6.76
C VAL A 79 9.52 -3.94 -6.81
N PRO A 80 10.81 -3.69 -7.07
CA PRO A 80 11.84 -4.73 -6.94
C PRO A 80 11.81 -5.39 -5.55
N ARG A 81 11.97 -6.72 -5.52
CA ARG A 81 11.82 -7.54 -4.30
C ARG A 81 12.73 -7.11 -3.13
N HIS A 82 13.91 -6.57 -3.42
CA HIS A 82 14.83 -6.12 -2.37
C HIS A 82 14.22 -5.04 -1.47
N HIS A 83 13.35 -4.17 -2.00
CA HIS A 83 12.61 -3.20 -1.19
C HIS A 83 11.68 -3.88 -0.18
N ILE A 84 10.96 -4.92 -0.64
CA ILE A 84 10.08 -5.68 0.26
C ILE A 84 10.91 -6.42 1.32
N GLY A 85 12.07 -6.97 0.94
CA GLY A 85 13.00 -7.64 1.86
C GLY A 85 13.49 -6.71 2.98
N GLN A 86 13.80 -5.46 2.67
CA GLN A 86 14.18 -4.45 3.67
C GLN A 86 13.05 -4.10 4.63
N LEU A 87 11.79 -4.24 4.20
CA LEU A 87 10.63 -3.91 5.02
C LEU A 87 10.22 -5.04 5.97
N LEU A 88 10.61 -6.30 5.72
CA LEU A 88 10.20 -7.44 6.54
C LEU A 88 10.44 -7.26 8.05
N PRO A 89 11.62 -6.82 8.52
CA PRO A 89 11.88 -6.63 9.94
C PRO A 89 11.23 -5.36 10.51
N ALA A 90 10.87 -4.40 9.65
CA ALA A 90 10.42 -3.08 10.05
C ALA A 90 8.88 -2.96 10.15
N VAL A 91 8.14 -3.73 9.35
CA VAL A 91 6.70 -3.57 9.15
C VAL A 91 5.94 -4.70 9.82
N GLN A 92 4.92 -4.37 10.62
CA GLN A 92 4.03 -5.34 11.27
C GLN A 92 2.86 -5.74 10.37
N ARG A 93 2.33 -4.84 9.54
CA ARG A 93 1.22 -5.14 8.63
C ARG A 93 1.44 -4.56 7.25
N PHE A 94 1.18 -5.37 6.25
CA PHE A 94 1.14 -4.99 4.84
C PHE A 94 -0.31 -4.84 4.39
N VAL A 95 -0.73 -3.64 4.04
CA VAL A 95 -1.99 -3.37 3.35
C VAL A 95 -1.68 -3.34 1.87
N VAL A 96 -2.10 -4.39 1.16
CA VAL A 96 -1.69 -4.63 -0.23
C VAL A 96 -2.84 -4.32 -1.18
N ASP A 97 -2.67 -3.32 -2.02
CA ASP A 97 -3.65 -2.92 -3.03
C ASP A 97 -3.52 -3.80 -4.28
N ILE A 98 -4.31 -4.86 -4.40
CA ILE A 98 -4.44 -5.67 -5.63
C ILE A 98 -5.59 -5.11 -6.46
N LYS A 99 -5.26 -4.48 -7.60
CA LYS A 99 -6.28 -3.85 -8.45
C LYS A 99 -7.13 -4.87 -9.20
N ASP A 100 -6.53 -5.96 -9.65
CA ASP A 100 -7.17 -7.17 -10.15
C ASP A 100 -6.12 -8.28 -10.30
N THR A 101 -6.51 -9.55 -10.22
CA THR A 101 -5.59 -10.67 -10.52
C THR A 101 -5.61 -11.08 -11.99
N ASN A 102 -6.61 -10.65 -12.76
CA ASN A 102 -6.63 -10.79 -14.21
C ASN A 102 -5.59 -9.84 -14.83
N PRO A 103 -4.60 -10.34 -15.59
CA PRO A 103 -3.53 -9.50 -16.13
C PRO A 103 -4.02 -8.43 -17.10
N ASP A 104 -5.06 -8.70 -17.90
CA ASP A 104 -5.58 -7.75 -18.87
C ASP A 104 -6.31 -6.58 -18.17
N ILE A 105 -7.12 -6.88 -17.15
CA ILE A 105 -7.81 -5.88 -16.35
C ILE A 105 -6.77 -5.03 -15.60
N TYR A 106 -5.80 -5.70 -14.96
CA TYR A 106 -4.75 -5.01 -14.22
C TYR A 106 -3.94 -4.07 -15.13
N HIS A 107 -3.51 -4.58 -16.30
CA HIS A 107 -2.74 -3.79 -17.27
C HIS A 107 -3.53 -2.58 -17.76
N ARG A 108 -4.80 -2.78 -18.16
CA ARG A 108 -5.67 -1.72 -18.65
C ARG A 108 -5.88 -0.62 -17.62
N TYR A 109 -5.93 -0.95 -16.32
CA TYR A 109 -6.13 0.01 -15.24
C TYR A 109 -4.85 0.70 -14.78
N THR A 110 -3.73 -0.03 -14.70
CA THR A 110 -2.48 0.43 -14.06
C THR A 110 -1.39 0.82 -15.05
N GLY A 111 -1.51 0.40 -16.32
CA GLY A 111 -0.46 0.52 -17.33
C GLY A 111 0.75 -0.38 -17.08
N ARG A 112 0.62 -1.42 -16.25
CA ARG A 112 1.68 -2.37 -15.88
C ARG A 112 1.14 -3.78 -15.78
N ASP A 113 2.05 -4.76 -15.85
CA ASP A 113 1.72 -6.17 -15.63
C ASP A 113 1.65 -6.47 -14.13
N ASN A 114 0.85 -7.50 -13.76
CA ASN A 114 0.64 -7.89 -12.36
C ASN A 114 1.58 -9.02 -11.87
N TRP A 115 2.44 -9.57 -12.72
CA TRP A 115 3.31 -10.68 -12.34
C TRP A 115 4.24 -10.34 -11.18
N GLN A 116 4.78 -9.11 -11.16
CA GLN A 116 5.65 -8.64 -10.08
C GLN A 116 4.90 -8.52 -8.74
N VAL A 117 3.68 -8.03 -8.78
CA VAL A 117 2.81 -7.90 -7.59
C VAL A 117 2.49 -9.28 -7.02
N LEU A 118 2.02 -10.20 -7.85
CA LEU A 118 1.67 -11.55 -7.43
C LEU A 118 2.91 -12.34 -6.98
N GLY A 119 4.05 -12.16 -7.65
CA GLY A 119 5.31 -12.78 -7.27
C GLY A 119 5.86 -12.25 -5.93
N ASN A 120 5.71 -10.95 -5.65
CA ASN A 120 6.09 -10.37 -4.36
C ASN A 120 5.13 -10.80 -3.24
N LEU A 121 3.83 -10.91 -3.54
CA LEU A 121 2.84 -11.41 -2.60
C LEU A 121 3.12 -12.87 -2.22
N SER A 122 3.34 -13.74 -3.23
CA SER A 122 3.72 -15.15 -2.99
C SER A 122 4.96 -15.24 -2.11
N TRP A 123 5.97 -14.45 -2.42
CA TRP A 123 7.19 -14.43 -1.62
C TRP A 123 6.95 -13.97 -0.17
N LEU A 124 6.11 -12.96 0.08
CA LEU A 124 5.74 -12.55 1.45
C LEU A 124 5.06 -13.69 2.21
N ILE A 125 4.17 -14.45 1.56
CA ILE A 125 3.52 -15.63 2.13
C ILE A 125 4.55 -16.70 2.48
N GLU A 126 5.51 -16.97 1.59
CA GLU A 126 6.62 -17.91 1.81
C GLU A 126 7.54 -17.47 2.97
N GLN A 127 7.62 -16.17 3.28
CA GLN A 127 8.33 -15.65 4.45
C GLN A 127 7.49 -15.76 5.76
N GLY A 128 6.34 -16.44 5.72
CA GLY A 128 5.48 -16.63 6.90
C GLY A 128 4.66 -15.39 7.29
N ARG A 129 4.45 -14.44 6.37
CA ARG A 129 3.78 -13.17 6.66
C ARG A 129 2.31 -13.15 6.21
N ALA A 130 1.70 -14.30 5.88
CA ALA A 130 0.33 -14.36 5.37
C ALA A 130 -0.70 -13.69 6.31
N ASP A 131 -0.59 -13.91 7.62
CA ASP A 131 -1.51 -13.35 8.63
C ASP A 131 -1.33 -11.83 8.83
N ASP A 132 -0.20 -11.28 8.42
CA ASP A 132 0.11 -9.85 8.50
C ASP A 132 -0.32 -9.09 7.25
N ILE A 133 -0.89 -9.77 6.26
CA ILE A 133 -1.31 -9.16 4.99
C ILE A 133 -2.82 -8.94 4.99
N LEU A 134 -3.22 -7.68 4.81
CA LEU A 134 -4.57 -7.29 4.43
C LEU A 134 -4.60 -6.95 2.95
N VAL A 135 -5.29 -7.73 2.13
CA VAL A 135 -5.42 -7.42 0.70
C VAL A 135 -6.67 -6.57 0.47
N ARG A 136 -6.46 -5.41 -0.15
CA ARG A 136 -7.54 -4.51 -0.59
C ARG A 136 -7.86 -4.78 -2.05
N ILE A 137 -9.11 -5.19 -2.33
CA ILE A 137 -9.60 -5.50 -3.67
C ILE A 137 -10.75 -4.56 -4.02
N PRO A 138 -10.50 -3.56 -4.88
CA PRO A 138 -11.54 -2.63 -5.30
C PRO A 138 -12.43 -3.20 -6.40
N LEU A 139 -13.72 -2.86 -6.36
CA LEU A 139 -14.56 -2.81 -7.54
C LEU A 139 -14.30 -1.48 -8.24
N ILE A 140 -13.71 -1.52 -9.44
CA ILE A 140 -13.27 -0.34 -10.18
C ILE A 140 -14.23 -0.09 -11.34
N PRO A 141 -15.07 0.97 -11.30
CA PRO A 141 -15.99 1.27 -12.38
C PRO A 141 -15.31 1.32 -13.75
N ASN A 142 -15.92 0.74 -14.77
CA ASN A 142 -15.44 0.62 -16.15
C ASN A 142 -14.22 -0.29 -16.38
N TYR A 143 -13.65 -0.91 -15.32
CA TYR A 143 -12.48 -1.78 -15.45
C TYR A 143 -12.76 -3.22 -15.07
N ASN A 144 -13.37 -3.47 -13.93
CA ASN A 144 -13.73 -4.81 -13.49
C ASN A 144 -15.19 -4.90 -13.03
N THR A 145 -15.68 -6.13 -12.89
CA THR A 145 -17.03 -6.47 -12.47
C THR A 145 -17.01 -7.13 -11.09
N PRO A 146 -18.16 -7.28 -10.40
CA PRO A 146 -18.25 -8.08 -9.19
C PRO A 146 -17.76 -9.53 -9.37
N HIS A 147 -17.93 -10.09 -10.57
CA HIS A 147 -17.44 -11.43 -10.90
C HIS A 147 -15.90 -11.45 -10.97
N ASP A 148 -15.26 -10.45 -11.57
CA ASP A 148 -13.80 -10.34 -11.61
C ASP A 148 -13.20 -10.17 -10.22
N GLN A 149 -13.84 -9.33 -9.37
CA GLN A 149 -13.46 -9.15 -7.97
C GLN A 149 -13.56 -10.49 -7.21
N ALA A 150 -14.64 -11.25 -7.36
CA ALA A 150 -14.82 -12.55 -6.72
C ALA A 150 -13.74 -13.56 -7.16
N ARG A 151 -13.45 -13.64 -8.46
CA ARG A 151 -12.38 -14.50 -8.99
C ARG A 151 -10.99 -14.10 -8.45
N SER A 152 -10.75 -12.81 -8.29
CA SER A 152 -9.51 -12.32 -7.69
C SER A 152 -9.38 -12.77 -6.23
N ILE A 153 -10.47 -12.72 -5.46
CA ILE A 153 -10.51 -13.20 -4.08
C ILE A 153 -10.24 -14.71 -4.02
N GLU A 154 -10.94 -15.51 -4.81
CA GLU A 154 -10.74 -16.96 -4.88
C GLU A 154 -9.28 -17.33 -5.19
N ARG A 155 -8.68 -16.66 -6.16
CA ARG A 155 -7.27 -16.87 -6.50
C ARG A 155 -6.32 -16.53 -5.34
N LEU A 156 -6.55 -15.42 -4.66
CA LEU A 156 -5.72 -14.98 -3.54
C LEU A 156 -5.93 -15.85 -2.30
N GLN A 157 -7.14 -16.35 -2.07
CA GLN A 157 -7.41 -17.36 -1.04
C GLN A 157 -6.64 -18.66 -1.31
N ALA A 158 -6.62 -19.12 -2.58
CA ALA A 158 -5.84 -20.28 -2.97
C ALA A 158 -4.32 -20.07 -2.80
N MET A 159 -3.84 -18.82 -2.78
CA MET A 159 -2.45 -18.47 -2.43
C MET A 159 -2.20 -18.44 -0.92
N GLY A 160 -3.23 -18.49 -0.06
CA GLY A 160 -3.12 -18.48 1.40
C GLY A 160 -3.46 -17.13 2.06
N ILE A 161 -4.04 -16.17 1.33
CA ILE A 161 -4.52 -14.92 1.92
C ILE A 161 -5.89 -15.13 2.57
N THR A 162 -6.06 -14.64 3.80
CA THR A 162 -7.29 -14.79 4.59
C THR A 162 -7.96 -13.45 4.91
N HIS A 163 -7.24 -12.34 4.85
CA HIS A 163 -7.75 -11.03 5.23
C HIS A 163 -7.96 -10.14 3.99
N PHE A 164 -9.21 -9.74 3.77
CA PHE A 164 -9.62 -8.93 2.62
C PHE A 164 -10.41 -7.70 3.05
N ASP A 165 -10.14 -6.58 2.38
CA ASP A 165 -10.95 -5.37 2.38
C ASP A 165 -11.51 -5.15 0.97
N GLN A 166 -12.83 -5.30 0.84
CA GLN A 166 -13.56 -5.15 -0.43
C GLN A 166 -14.29 -3.82 -0.42
N PHE A 167 -14.09 -3.03 -1.43
CA PHE A 167 -14.74 -1.74 -1.55
C PHE A 167 -15.00 -1.36 -3.01
N THR A 168 -15.93 -0.42 -3.21
CA THR A 168 -16.16 0.18 -4.54
C THR A 168 -15.35 1.47 -4.64
N TYR A 169 -14.58 1.61 -5.72
CA TYR A 169 -13.81 2.81 -5.99
C TYR A 169 -14.75 3.98 -6.28
N ARG A 170 -14.64 5.04 -5.51
CA ARG A 170 -15.41 6.27 -5.75
C ARG A 170 -14.63 7.13 -6.73
N LEU A 171 -15.25 7.39 -7.89
CA LEU A 171 -14.69 8.35 -8.83
C LEU A 171 -14.77 9.75 -8.22
N PRO A 172 -13.75 10.60 -8.42
CA PRO A 172 -13.88 12.02 -8.12
C PRO A 172 -15.09 12.57 -8.85
N ASP A 173 -15.96 13.26 -8.14
CA ASP A 173 -17.10 13.96 -8.74
C ASP A 173 -16.53 15.03 -9.69
N SER A 174 -16.72 14.84 -11.00
CA SER A 174 -16.26 15.78 -12.03
C SER A 174 -16.86 17.19 -11.89
N SER A 175 -17.88 17.35 -11.05
CA SER A 175 -18.49 18.64 -10.72
C SER A 175 -17.74 19.42 -9.62
N LYS A 176 -16.77 18.79 -8.94
CA LYS A 176 -15.98 19.38 -7.83
C LYS A 176 -14.50 19.54 -8.21
N GLN A 177 -14.21 20.11 -9.36
CA GLN A 177 -12.86 20.64 -9.61
C GLN A 177 -12.63 21.81 -8.67
N PRO A 178 -11.49 21.88 -7.95
CA PRO A 178 -11.15 23.10 -7.23
C PRO A 178 -11.07 24.24 -8.24
N VAL A 179 -11.82 25.29 -7.97
CA VAL A 179 -11.67 26.60 -8.65
C VAL A 179 -10.23 27.02 -8.43
N GLU A 180 -9.51 27.33 -9.53
CA GLU A 180 -8.12 27.79 -9.56
C GLU A 180 -7.86 28.98 -8.63
#